data_b0fdab0152f6b4f79a3ee1ef326b9f80
#
_entry.id   b0fdab0152f6b4f79a3ee1ef326b9f80
#
_cell.length_a   1.000
_cell.length_b   1.000
_cell.length_c   1.000
_cell.angle_alpha   90.00
_cell.angle_beta   90.00
_cell.angle_gamma   90.00
#
_symmetry.space_group_name_H-M   'P 1'
#
loop_
_entity.id
_entity.type
_entity.pdbx_description
1 polymer ?
#
loop_
_entity_poly.entity_id
_entity_poly.type
_entity_poly.pdbx_seq_one_letter_code
_entity_poly.pdbx_strand_id
1 'polypeptide(L)'
;MTTAASNTTDRTTLRQLRIKTGIVSRISKDISSYQVEADIQQQRLDRMKMEGQDEYDILKMGQVVQESLMMVPHCVKKLVTARADLESLLETLSDVTVGDLEAGEETEVARMIRKAKTLCDDSTQKIKEYEDSHQQEN
;
A
#
# COMPACT_ATOMS: atom_id res chain seq x y z
N MET A 1 -33.46 8.71 20.51
CA MET A 1 -33.28 9.36 19.19
C MET A 1 -31.86 9.34 18.68
N THR A 2 -30.90 8.96 19.48
CA THR A 2 -29.48 8.87 19.10
C THR A 2 -29.13 7.56 18.40
N THR A 3 -29.97 6.51 18.50
CA THR A 3 -29.66 5.17 18.00
C THR A 3 -29.76 5.03 16.48
N ALA A 4 -30.68 5.75 15.83
CA ALA A 4 -30.84 5.67 14.38
C ALA A 4 -29.75 6.43 13.62
N ALA A 5 -29.27 7.55 14.14
CA ALA A 5 -28.19 8.34 13.56
C ALA A 5 -26.83 7.63 13.71
N SER A 6 -26.60 6.96 14.85
CA SER A 6 -25.35 6.21 15.08
C SER A 6 -25.25 4.99 14.18
N ASN A 7 -26.37 4.29 13.92
CA ASN A 7 -26.38 3.13 13.02
C ASN A 7 -26.09 3.51 11.56
N THR A 8 -26.60 4.66 11.10
CA THR A 8 -26.35 5.17 9.75
C THR A 8 -24.89 5.60 9.61
N THR A 9 -24.35 6.28 10.62
CA THR A 9 -22.94 6.69 10.65
C THR A 9 -22.03 5.47 10.67
N ASP A 10 -22.37 4.43 11.43
CA ASP A 10 -21.59 3.20 11.54
C ASP A 10 -21.50 2.48 10.17
N ARG A 11 -22.59 2.39 9.43
CA ARG A 11 -22.60 1.75 8.10
C ARG A 11 -21.74 2.53 7.10
N THR A 12 -21.89 3.84 7.05
CA THR A 12 -21.12 4.71 6.16
C THR A 12 -19.64 4.66 6.52
N THR A 13 -19.33 4.75 7.78
CA THR A 13 -17.97 4.69 8.30
C THR A 13 -17.33 3.34 8.02
N LEU A 14 -18.06 2.25 8.24
CA LEU A 14 -17.59 0.89 7.97
C LEU A 14 -17.28 0.71 6.48
N ARG A 15 -18.14 1.22 5.62
CA ARG A 15 -17.94 1.19 4.17
C ARG A 15 -16.68 1.95 3.76
N GLN A 16 -16.50 3.16 4.31
CA GLN A 16 -15.31 3.97 4.04
C GLN A 16 -14.04 3.30 4.53
N LEU A 17 -14.11 2.67 5.70
CA LEU A 17 -12.99 1.93 6.27
C LEU A 17 -12.57 0.78 5.35
N ARG A 18 -13.53 0.01 4.83
CA ARG A 18 -13.28 -1.07 3.88
C ARG A 18 -12.63 -0.56 2.60
N ILE A 19 -13.18 0.51 2.04
CA ILE A 19 -12.69 1.10 0.78
C ILE A 19 -11.25 1.60 0.96
N LYS A 20 -10.99 2.39 1.99
CA LYS A 20 -9.67 2.98 2.24
C LYS A 20 -8.62 1.92 2.60
N THR A 21 -9.01 0.92 3.37
CA THR A 21 -8.15 -0.23 3.70
C THR A 21 -7.80 -1.02 2.43
N GLY A 22 -8.79 -1.26 1.58
CA GLY A 22 -8.61 -1.96 0.30
C GLY A 22 -7.67 -1.21 -0.64
N ILE A 23 -7.77 0.11 -0.69
CA ILE A 23 -6.89 0.95 -1.52
C ILE A 23 -5.43 0.83 -1.05
N VAL A 24 -5.17 0.96 0.25
CA VAL A 24 -3.83 0.82 0.82
C VAL A 24 -3.26 -0.57 0.53
N SER A 25 -4.05 -1.62 0.74
CA SER A 25 -3.63 -3.00 0.48
C SER A 25 -3.27 -3.21 -0.98
N ARG A 26 -4.09 -2.71 -1.90
CA ARG A 26 -3.87 -2.84 -3.35
C ARG A 26 -2.58 -2.14 -3.80
N ILE A 27 -2.40 -0.88 -3.37
CA ILE A 27 -1.21 -0.11 -3.75
C ILE A 27 0.06 -0.77 -3.22
N SER A 28 0.03 -1.28 -1.98
CA SER A 28 1.17 -2.01 -1.40
C SER A 28 1.54 -3.25 -2.22
N LYS A 29 0.53 -3.99 -2.68
CA LYS A 29 0.75 -5.16 -3.55
C LYS A 29 1.30 -4.75 -4.91
N ASP A 30 0.81 -3.65 -5.47
CA ASP A 30 1.28 -3.13 -6.76
C ASP A 30 2.77 -2.78 -6.69
N ILE A 31 3.21 -2.14 -5.61
CA ILE A 31 4.63 -1.81 -5.40
C ILE A 31 5.46 -3.09 -5.40
N SER A 32 5.06 -4.09 -4.63
CA SER A 32 5.77 -5.38 -4.57
C SER A 32 5.81 -6.06 -5.93
N SER A 33 4.70 -6.04 -6.67
CA SER A 33 4.62 -6.63 -8.01
C SER A 33 5.55 -5.96 -8.99
N TYR A 34 5.61 -4.63 -8.99
CA TYR A 34 6.53 -3.90 -9.89
C TYR A 34 7.98 -4.14 -9.53
N GLN A 35 8.31 -4.24 -8.24
CA GLN A 35 9.67 -4.54 -7.80
C GLN A 35 10.11 -5.94 -8.26
N VAL A 36 9.26 -6.94 -8.09
CA VAL A 36 9.52 -8.32 -8.54
C VAL A 36 9.65 -8.36 -10.07
N GLU A 37 8.76 -7.69 -10.78
CA GLU A 37 8.79 -7.62 -12.24
C GLU A 37 10.08 -6.99 -12.74
N ALA A 38 10.49 -5.87 -12.13
CA ALA A 38 11.74 -5.20 -12.49
C ALA A 38 12.96 -6.09 -12.26
N ASP A 39 12.97 -6.85 -11.17
CA ASP A 39 14.07 -7.79 -10.87
C ASP A 39 14.14 -8.90 -11.93
N ILE A 40 12.99 -9.47 -12.29
CA ILE A 40 12.92 -10.53 -13.32
C ILE A 40 13.40 -9.98 -14.67
N GLN A 41 12.95 -8.79 -15.04
CA GLN A 41 13.33 -8.14 -16.27
C GLN A 41 14.81 -7.79 -16.31
N GLN A 42 15.37 -7.36 -15.18
CA GLN A 42 16.79 -7.06 -15.06
C GLN A 42 17.63 -8.31 -15.23
N GLN A 43 17.23 -9.43 -14.65
CA GLN A 43 17.92 -10.72 -14.82
C GLN A 43 17.89 -11.15 -16.29
N ARG A 44 16.78 -10.95 -16.96
CA ARG A 44 16.65 -11.25 -18.39
C ARG A 44 17.57 -10.37 -19.23
N LEU A 45 17.62 -9.08 -18.90
CA LEU A 45 18.51 -8.13 -19.58
C LEU A 45 19.98 -8.54 -19.42
N ASP A 46 20.39 -8.89 -18.21
CA ASP A 46 21.76 -9.34 -17.92
C ASP A 46 22.11 -10.59 -18.72
N ARG A 47 21.18 -11.54 -18.82
CA ARG A 47 21.36 -12.76 -19.60
C ARG A 47 21.49 -12.45 -21.09
N MET A 48 20.67 -11.55 -21.61
CA MET A 48 20.75 -11.12 -23.02
C MET A 48 22.10 -10.50 -23.35
N LYS A 49 22.65 -9.71 -22.44
CA LYS A 49 24.00 -9.12 -22.60
C LYS A 49 25.08 -10.18 -22.58
N MET A 50 24.99 -11.16 -21.68
CA MET A 50 25.96 -12.25 -21.60
C MET A 50 25.94 -13.13 -22.84
N GLU A 51 24.76 -13.37 -23.40
CA GLU A 51 24.58 -14.19 -24.62
C GLU A 51 24.95 -13.44 -25.89
N GLY A 52 25.23 -12.15 -25.79
CA GLY A 52 25.59 -11.32 -26.96
C GLY A 52 24.43 -11.15 -27.93
N GLN A 53 23.19 -11.03 -27.43
CA GLN A 53 22.04 -10.82 -28.28
C GLN A 53 22.10 -9.45 -28.97
N ASP A 54 21.22 -9.24 -29.93
CA ASP A 54 21.15 -8.04 -30.76
C ASP A 54 21.08 -6.77 -29.86
N GLU A 55 21.87 -5.75 -30.22
CA GLU A 55 21.94 -4.49 -29.46
C GLU A 55 20.59 -3.79 -29.37
N TYR A 56 19.78 -3.87 -30.43
CA TYR A 56 18.44 -3.27 -30.43
C TYR A 56 17.52 -3.94 -29.44
N ASP A 57 17.56 -5.27 -29.36
CA ASP A 57 16.75 -6.03 -28.40
C ASP A 57 17.20 -5.76 -26.95
N ILE A 58 18.50 -5.64 -26.73
CA ILE A 58 19.06 -5.27 -25.42
C ILE A 58 18.60 -3.87 -25.01
N LEU A 59 18.64 -2.92 -25.93
CA LEU A 59 18.17 -1.55 -25.68
C LEU A 59 16.68 -1.54 -25.30
N LYS A 60 15.85 -2.27 -26.04
CA LYS A 60 14.42 -2.37 -25.76
C LYS A 60 14.15 -3.01 -24.40
N MET A 61 14.87 -4.07 -24.06
CA MET A 61 14.71 -4.72 -22.76
C MET A 61 15.10 -3.77 -21.63
N GLY A 62 16.15 -2.97 -21.82
CA GLY A 62 16.54 -1.93 -20.87
C GLY A 62 15.44 -0.90 -20.64
N GLN A 63 14.72 -0.51 -21.68
CA GLN A 63 13.58 0.41 -21.59
C GLN A 63 12.42 -0.22 -20.78
N VAL A 64 12.18 -1.51 -20.99
CA VAL A 64 11.15 -2.25 -20.24
C VAL A 64 11.48 -2.26 -18.75
N VAL A 65 12.74 -2.51 -18.38
CA VAL A 65 13.20 -2.46 -17.00
C VAL A 65 12.95 -1.07 -16.39
N GLN A 66 13.32 -0.02 -17.12
CA GLN A 66 13.14 1.36 -16.67
C GLN A 66 11.67 1.71 -16.44
N GLU A 67 10.79 1.27 -17.33
CA GLU A 67 9.35 1.49 -17.18
C GLU A 67 8.81 0.87 -15.89
N SER A 68 9.21 -0.38 -15.61
CA SER A 68 8.80 -1.04 -14.36
C SER A 68 9.34 -0.32 -13.12
N LEU A 69 10.61 0.11 -13.17
CA LEU A 69 11.22 0.85 -12.06
C LEU A 69 10.55 2.21 -11.84
N MET A 70 10.11 2.87 -12.91
CA MET A 70 9.42 4.17 -12.81
C MET A 70 8.04 4.05 -12.16
N MET A 71 7.41 2.88 -12.23
CA MET A 71 6.10 2.67 -11.62
C MET A 71 6.18 2.62 -10.09
N VAL A 72 7.33 2.22 -9.54
CA VAL A 72 7.49 2.10 -8.08
C VAL A 72 7.34 3.45 -7.37
N PRO A 73 8.10 4.52 -7.72
CA PRO A 73 7.94 5.81 -7.05
C PRO A 73 6.55 6.41 -7.24
N HIS A 74 5.93 6.17 -8.39
CA HIS A 74 4.56 6.61 -8.66
C HIS A 74 3.57 5.96 -7.68
N CYS A 75 3.70 4.65 -7.47
CA CYS A 75 2.87 3.91 -6.52
C CYS A 75 3.18 4.28 -5.07
N VAL A 76 4.45 4.55 -4.74
CA VAL A 76 4.83 5.00 -3.39
C VAL A 76 4.15 6.33 -3.04
N LYS A 77 4.08 7.28 -3.98
CA LYS A 77 3.36 8.54 -3.78
C LYS A 77 1.88 8.30 -3.49
N LYS A 78 1.26 7.41 -4.25
CA LYS A 78 -0.13 7.03 -4.03
C LYS A 78 -0.32 6.39 -2.66
N LEU A 79 0.63 5.55 -2.25
CA LEU A 79 0.57 4.88 -0.95
C LEU A 79 0.63 5.88 0.20
N VAL A 80 1.51 6.89 0.10
CA VAL A 80 1.61 7.95 1.11
C VAL A 80 0.27 8.65 1.30
N THR A 81 -0.39 9.03 0.20
CA THR A 81 -1.69 9.70 0.24
C THR A 81 -2.79 8.77 0.79
N ALA A 82 -2.84 7.54 0.32
CA ALA A 82 -3.86 6.57 0.73
C ALA A 82 -3.70 6.21 2.22
N ARG A 83 -2.46 6.07 2.69
CA ARG A 83 -2.17 5.81 4.10
C ARG A 83 -2.62 6.97 4.99
N ALA A 84 -2.33 8.20 4.57
CA ALA A 84 -2.74 9.39 5.32
C ALA A 84 -4.27 9.49 5.43
N ASP A 85 -4.99 9.18 4.35
CA ASP A 85 -6.46 9.15 4.35
C ASP A 85 -6.99 8.10 5.33
N LEU A 86 -6.41 6.91 5.32
CA LEU A 86 -6.81 5.82 6.21
C LEU A 86 -6.52 6.18 7.66
N GLU A 87 -5.35 6.75 7.92
CA GLU A 87 -4.94 7.17 9.25
C GLU A 87 -5.87 8.24 9.82
N SER A 88 -6.29 9.22 9.01
CA SER A 88 -7.26 10.25 9.40
C SER A 88 -8.59 9.63 9.81
N LEU A 89 -9.06 8.65 9.05
CA LEU A 89 -10.30 7.95 9.37
C LEU A 89 -10.15 7.17 10.68
N LEU A 90 -9.01 6.51 10.90
CA LEU A 90 -8.75 5.76 12.13
C LEU A 90 -8.71 6.68 13.36
N GLU A 91 -8.23 7.90 13.23
CA GLU A 91 -8.26 8.89 14.32
C GLU A 91 -9.68 9.23 14.74
N THR A 92 -10.59 9.39 13.77
CA THR A 92 -12.00 9.67 14.05
C THR A 92 -12.70 8.48 14.71
N LEU A 93 -12.17 7.27 14.55
CA LEU A 93 -12.75 6.02 15.07
C LEU A 93 -12.12 5.58 16.39
N SER A 94 -11.17 6.32 16.93
CA SER A 94 -10.46 5.95 18.16
C SER A 94 -11.41 5.80 19.36
N ASP A 95 -12.41 6.67 19.45
CA ASP A 95 -13.41 6.65 20.54
C ASP A 95 -14.30 5.39 20.47
N VAL A 96 -14.64 4.95 19.26
CA VAL A 96 -15.44 3.75 19.01
C VAL A 96 -14.67 2.50 19.48
N THR A 97 -13.38 2.45 19.20
CA THR A 97 -12.53 1.32 19.59
C THR A 97 -12.45 1.14 21.11
N VAL A 98 -12.34 2.27 21.83
CA VAL A 98 -12.28 2.25 23.29
C VAL A 98 -13.59 1.72 23.90
N GLY A 99 -14.72 2.16 23.35
CA GLY A 99 -16.05 1.70 23.81
C GLY A 99 -16.23 0.19 23.59
N ASP A 100 -15.80 -0.34 22.46
CA ASP A 100 -15.90 -1.77 22.14
C ASP A 100 -15.00 -2.63 23.02
N LEU A 101 -13.80 -2.14 23.35
CA LEU A 101 -12.86 -2.82 24.24
C LEU A 101 -13.41 -2.90 25.68
N GLU A 102 -14.10 -1.86 26.14
CA GLU A 102 -14.73 -1.82 27.46
C GLU A 102 -15.91 -2.78 27.55
N ALA A 103 -16.63 -2.97 26.46
CA ALA A 103 -17.76 -3.89 26.38
C ALA A 103 -17.33 -5.36 26.34
N GLY A 104 -16.05 -5.63 26.06
CA GLY A 104 -15.53 -7.00 25.98
C GLY A 104 -15.97 -7.76 24.75
N GLU A 105 -16.65 -7.11 23.82
CA GLU A 105 -17.10 -7.70 22.57
C GLU A 105 -16.20 -7.28 21.42
N GLU A 106 -15.66 -8.26 20.72
CA GLU A 106 -14.90 -8.01 19.52
C GLU A 106 -15.87 -7.84 18.34
N THR A 107 -16.25 -6.61 18.05
CA THR A 107 -17.14 -6.30 16.92
C THR A 107 -16.38 -6.41 15.61
N GLU A 108 -17.13 -6.55 14.50
CA GLU A 108 -16.58 -6.52 13.15
C GLU A 108 -15.81 -5.22 12.89
N VAL A 109 -16.32 -4.09 13.40
CA VAL A 109 -15.67 -2.78 13.28
C VAL A 109 -14.31 -2.78 13.97
N ALA A 110 -14.22 -3.32 15.19
CA ALA A 110 -12.97 -3.40 15.94
C ALA A 110 -11.92 -4.23 15.22
N ARG A 111 -12.32 -5.36 14.62
CA ARG A 111 -11.42 -6.20 13.82
C ARG A 111 -10.92 -5.46 12.58
N MET A 112 -11.78 -4.74 11.91
CA MET A 112 -11.42 -3.96 10.72
C MET A 112 -10.48 -2.82 11.06
N ILE A 113 -10.70 -2.13 12.17
CA ILE A 113 -9.83 -1.06 12.66
C ILE A 113 -8.44 -1.62 12.95
N ARG A 114 -8.36 -2.77 13.60
CA ARG A 114 -7.09 -3.44 13.91
C ARG A 114 -6.33 -3.81 12.63
N LYS A 115 -7.03 -4.38 11.65
CA LYS A 115 -6.45 -4.72 10.35
C LYS A 115 -5.94 -3.46 9.64
N ALA A 116 -6.73 -2.38 9.67
CA ALA A 116 -6.36 -1.11 9.06
C ALA A 116 -5.10 -0.51 9.70
N LYS A 117 -4.99 -0.56 11.03
CA LYS A 117 -3.80 -0.10 11.76
C LYS A 117 -2.56 -0.89 11.37
N THR A 118 -2.69 -2.22 11.27
CA THR A 118 -1.59 -3.08 10.83
C THR A 118 -1.14 -2.70 9.42
N LEU A 119 -2.07 -2.48 8.50
CA LEU A 119 -1.76 -2.05 7.13
C LEU A 119 -1.09 -0.68 7.08
N CYS A 120 -1.51 0.25 7.94
CA CYS A 120 -0.86 1.56 8.05
C CYS A 120 0.59 1.42 8.51
N ASP A 121 0.85 0.58 9.50
CA ASP A 121 2.20 0.34 10.02
C ASP A 121 3.07 -0.34 8.97
N ASP A 122 2.55 -1.35 8.28
CA ASP A 122 3.25 -2.05 7.20
C ASP A 122 3.56 -1.10 6.05
N SER A 123 2.62 -0.22 5.70
CA SER A 123 2.79 0.78 4.65
C SER A 123 3.85 1.80 5.02
N THR A 124 3.87 2.24 6.28
CA THR A 124 4.88 3.17 6.79
C THR A 124 6.27 2.55 6.65
N GLN A 125 6.41 1.28 7.04
CA GLN A 125 7.68 0.55 6.92
C GLN A 125 8.10 0.42 5.46
N LYS A 126 7.18 0.09 4.58
CA LYS A 126 7.44 -0.06 3.14
C LYS A 126 7.91 1.25 2.51
N ILE A 127 7.25 2.36 2.83
CA ILE A 127 7.64 3.70 2.37
C ILE A 127 9.04 4.05 2.86
N LYS A 128 9.31 3.78 4.14
CA LYS A 128 10.61 4.05 4.75
C LYS A 128 11.73 3.25 4.10
N GLU A 129 11.51 1.97 3.85
CA GLU A 129 12.48 1.10 3.16
C GLU A 129 12.79 1.63 1.76
N TYR A 130 11.77 2.06 1.05
CA TYR A 130 11.94 2.66 -0.27
C TYR A 130 12.77 3.95 -0.20
N GLU A 131 12.42 4.87 0.71
CA GLU A 131 13.13 6.14 0.88
C GLU A 131 14.60 5.91 1.27
N ASP A 132 14.85 5.00 2.21
CA ASP A 132 16.20 4.69 2.68
C ASP A 132 17.07 4.11 1.55
N SER A 133 16.51 3.23 0.73
CA SER A 133 17.25 2.63 -0.38
C SER A 133 17.58 3.64 -1.48
N HIS A 134 16.75 4.68 -1.65
CA HIS A 134 16.98 5.71 -2.67
C HIS A 134 17.85 6.87 -2.18
N GLN A 135 17.95 7.07 -0.87
CA GLN A 135 18.88 8.06 -0.31
C GLN A 135 20.34 7.61 -0.39
N GLN A 136 20.58 6.31 -0.42
CA GLN A 136 21.94 5.76 -0.52
C GLN A 136 22.54 5.90 -1.93
N GLU A 137 21.71 6.19 -2.94
CA GLU A 137 22.16 6.37 -4.33
C GLU A 137 22.64 7.80 -4.61
N ASN A 138 22.45 8.71 -3.69
CA ASN A 138 22.94 10.08 -3.77
C ASN A 138 24.19 10.25 -2.91
#